data_454d55f3dd732b2a9715faef4c88db76
#
_entry.id   454d55f3dd732b2a9715faef4c88db76
#
_cell.length_a   1.000
_cell.length_b   1.000
_cell.length_c   1.000
_cell.angle_alpha   90.00
_cell.angle_beta   90.00
_cell.angle_gamma   90.00
#
_symmetry.space_group_name_H-M   'P 1'
#
loop_
_entity.id
_entity.type
_entity.pdbx_description
1 polymer ?
#
loop_
_entity_poly.entity_id
_entity_poly.type
_entity_poly.pdbx_seq_one_letter_code
_entity_poly.pdbx_strand_id
1 'polypeptide(L)'
;MKENWSKKDKIVLIFTIIIGVLTLVAALSIFISIFNQNYNYSIFQIISFILLFALFSGHLIYLIVHSTMEYNISVLKKQKEDNDIFLDQVMKTFVNFIDSKDEYTKGHSNRVAIYSQALAKQLGLPPETQQNMYYIGLMHDIGKLTIPQDILNKTSHLSSDEWKVIKMHTQNGAKLLKNFTILPSLKEAVLYHHERYDGLGYVYQLKGDDIPLSARIVCVADSFDAMNSYRCYRLKYSKDRIIQELDRCSGKQFDPLIAKAMIELIKNGTIDSLNAQNNL
;
A
#
# COMPACT_ATOMS: atom_id res chain seq x y z
N MET A 1 1.26 9.50 -30.85
CA MET A 1 1.00 8.25 -30.09
C MET A 1 0.50 7.20 -31.05
N LYS A 2 1.30 6.13 -31.33
CA LYS A 2 0.82 4.98 -32.10
C LYS A 2 0.06 4.09 -31.11
N GLU A 3 -1.27 4.11 -31.17
CA GLU A 3 -2.08 3.14 -30.46
C GLU A 3 -1.76 1.73 -30.98
N ASN A 4 -1.08 0.95 -30.15
CA ASN A 4 -0.88 -0.48 -30.42
C ASN A 4 -2.16 -1.23 -30.13
N TRP A 5 -3.04 -1.28 -31.11
CA TRP A 5 -4.27 -2.08 -31.06
C TRP A 5 -3.92 -3.53 -30.84
N SER A 6 -4.58 -4.15 -29.87
CA SER A 6 -4.42 -5.58 -29.60
C SER A 6 -4.92 -6.38 -30.82
N LYS A 7 -4.46 -7.63 -30.95
CA LYS A 7 -4.96 -8.53 -32.01
C LYS A 7 -6.48 -8.68 -31.96
N LYS A 8 -7.07 -8.64 -30.78
CA LYS A 8 -8.51 -8.72 -30.52
C LYS A 8 -9.24 -7.48 -31.06
N ASP A 9 -8.72 -6.28 -30.81
CA ASP A 9 -9.35 -5.04 -31.26
C ASP A 9 -9.35 -4.92 -32.79
N LYS A 10 -8.30 -5.38 -33.45
CA LYS A 10 -8.21 -5.44 -34.92
C LYS A 10 -9.26 -6.38 -35.50
N ILE A 11 -9.46 -7.54 -34.89
CA ILE A 11 -10.50 -8.50 -35.32
C ILE A 11 -11.88 -7.88 -35.16
N VAL A 12 -12.18 -7.27 -34.02
CA VAL A 12 -13.45 -6.60 -33.76
C VAL A 12 -13.72 -5.49 -34.77
N LEU A 13 -12.73 -4.66 -35.07
CA LEU A 13 -12.83 -3.60 -36.09
C LEU A 13 -13.14 -4.17 -37.48
N ILE A 14 -12.48 -5.26 -37.88
CA ILE A 14 -12.71 -5.91 -39.16
C ILE A 14 -14.18 -6.42 -39.23
N PHE A 15 -14.67 -7.07 -38.19
CA PHE A 15 -16.07 -7.53 -38.13
C PHE A 15 -17.07 -6.36 -38.24
N THR A 16 -16.79 -5.24 -37.57
CA THR A 16 -17.63 -4.04 -37.66
C THR A 16 -17.72 -3.50 -39.07
N ILE A 17 -16.58 -3.41 -39.77
CA ILE A 17 -16.49 -2.95 -41.15
C ILE A 17 -17.29 -3.89 -42.07
N ILE A 18 -17.12 -5.21 -41.91
CA ILE A 18 -17.83 -6.20 -42.73
C ILE A 18 -19.36 -6.08 -42.57
N ILE A 19 -19.82 -6.03 -41.31
CA ILE A 19 -21.29 -5.90 -41.04
C ILE A 19 -21.80 -4.55 -41.57
N GLY A 20 -21.05 -3.45 -41.42
CA GLY A 20 -21.41 -2.14 -41.95
C GLY A 20 -21.52 -2.12 -43.49
N VAL A 21 -20.60 -2.78 -44.18
CA VAL A 21 -20.65 -2.92 -45.65
C VAL A 21 -21.85 -3.74 -46.09
N LEU A 22 -22.11 -4.85 -45.42
CA LEU A 22 -23.28 -5.70 -45.74
C LEU A 22 -24.61 -4.97 -45.52
N THR A 23 -24.74 -4.17 -44.45
CA THR A 23 -25.92 -3.33 -44.21
C THR A 23 -26.10 -2.25 -45.27
N LEU A 24 -25.00 -1.62 -45.69
CA LEU A 24 -25.01 -0.60 -46.75
C LEU A 24 -25.44 -1.18 -48.10
N VAL A 25 -24.89 -2.35 -48.46
CA VAL A 25 -25.27 -3.06 -49.70
C VAL A 25 -26.74 -3.47 -49.72
N ALA A 26 -27.25 -3.96 -48.59
CA ALA A 26 -28.68 -4.29 -48.45
C ALA A 26 -29.57 -3.05 -48.57
N ALA A 27 -29.20 -1.93 -47.93
CA ALA A 27 -29.92 -0.66 -48.07
C ALA A 27 -29.95 -0.13 -49.52
N LEU A 28 -28.79 -0.19 -50.20
CA LEU A 28 -28.65 0.23 -51.60
C LEU A 28 -29.49 -0.61 -52.54
N SER A 29 -29.54 -1.93 -52.33
CA SER A 29 -30.37 -2.88 -53.08
C SER A 29 -31.85 -2.52 -52.96
N ILE A 30 -32.34 -2.21 -51.77
CA ILE A 30 -33.71 -1.77 -51.51
C ILE A 30 -33.98 -0.41 -52.18
N PHE A 31 -33.06 0.54 -52.09
CA PHE A 31 -33.18 1.86 -52.72
C PHE A 31 -33.26 1.79 -54.24
N ILE A 32 -32.40 0.99 -54.89
CA ILE A 32 -32.42 0.78 -56.35
C ILE A 32 -33.75 0.15 -56.80
N SER A 33 -34.30 -0.79 -56.04
CA SER A 33 -35.56 -1.43 -56.34
C SER A 33 -36.74 -0.45 -56.24
N ILE A 34 -36.75 0.47 -55.29
CA ILE A 34 -37.73 1.56 -55.17
C ILE A 34 -37.63 2.50 -56.37
N PHE A 35 -36.41 2.91 -56.72
CA PHE A 35 -36.17 3.87 -57.80
C PHE A 35 -36.63 3.34 -59.17
N ASN A 36 -36.45 2.03 -59.40
CA ASN A 36 -36.87 1.36 -60.64
C ASN A 36 -38.37 1.04 -60.69
N GLN A 37 -39.20 1.56 -59.77
CA GLN A 37 -40.67 1.26 -59.65
C GLN A 37 -40.96 -0.21 -59.53
N ASN A 38 -40.02 -1.04 -59.17
CA ASN A 38 -40.16 -2.48 -59.03
C ASN A 38 -40.53 -2.83 -57.58
N TYR A 39 -41.81 -2.63 -57.19
CA TYR A 39 -42.25 -2.73 -55.79
C TYR A 39 -42.37 -4.19 -55.27
N ASN A 40 -41.92 -5.17 -55.99
CA ASN A 40 -41.92 -6.56 -55.53
C ASN A 40 -40.74 -6.86 -54.61
N TYR A 41 -40.78 -6.28 -53.39
CA TYR A 41 -39.90 -6.74 -52.33
C TYR A 41 -40.36 -8.10 -51.86
N SER A 42 -39.48 -9.08 -51.87
CA SER A 42 -39.78 -10.25 -51.07
C SER A 42 -39.70 -9.85 -49.58
N ILE A 43 -40.68 -10.28 -48.80
CA ILE A 43 -40.68 -10.13 -47.33
C ILE A 43 -39.31 -10.53 -46.74
N PHE A 44 -38.65 -11.49 -47.36
CA PHE A 44 -37.32 -11.95 -47.00
C PHE A 44 -36.24 -10.85 -47.07
N GLN A 45 -36.23 -9.97 -48.08
CA GLN A 45 -35.28 -8.88 -48.22
C GLN A 45 -35.47 -7.83 -47.12
N ILE A 46 -36.71 -7.50 -46.74
CA ILE A 46 -37.01 -6.56 -45.66
C ILE A 46 -36.58 -7.14 -44.32
N ILE A 47 -36.87 -8.39 -44.05
CA ILE A 47 -36.47 -9.06 -42.81
C ILE A 47 -34.94 -9.13 -42.71
N SER A 48 -34.25 -9.49 -43.80
CA SER A 48 -32.78 -9.54 -43.83
C SER A 48 -32.14 -8.17 -43.53
N PHE A 49 -32.70 -7.09 -44.08
CA PHE A 49 -32.23 -5.73 -43.79
C PHE A 49 -32.41 -5.36 -42.32
N ILE A 50 -33.59 -5.62 -41.75
CA ILE A 50 -33.87 -5.33 -40.33
C ILE A 50 -32.90 -6.10 -39.42
N LEU A 51 -32.66 -7.39 -39.72
CA LEU A 51 -31.73 -8.22 -38.94
C LEU A 51 -30.29 -7.70 -39.03
N LEU A 52 -29.79 -7.36 -40.22
CA LEU A 52 -28.45 -6.81 -40.43
C LEU A 52 -28.30 -5.45 -39.75
N PHE A 53 -29.33 -4.59 -39.82
CA PHE A 53 -29.32 -3.30 -39.14
C PHE A 53 -29.28 -3.45 -37.60
N ALA A 54 -30.08 -4.39 -37.07
CA ALA A 54 -30.07 -4.69 -35.63
C ALA A 54 -28.72 -5.22 -35.14
N LEU A 55 -28.11 -6.15 -35.93
CA LEU A 55 -26.78 -6.67 -35.64
C LEU A 55 -25.70 -5.57 -35.67
N PHE A 56 -25.74 -4.70 -36.68
CA PHE A 56 -24.81 -3.58 -36.80
C PHE A 56 -24.96 -2.61 -35.64
N SER A 57 -26.21 -2.20 -35.31
CA SER A 57 -26.50 -1.29 -34.21
C SER A 57 -26.07 -1.88 -32.87
N GLY A 58 -26.39 -3.14 -32.62
CA GLY A 58 -25.95 -3.85 -31.40
C GLY A 58 -24.43 -3.94 -31.27
N HIS A 59 -23.75 -4.21 -32.40
CA HIS A 59 -22.30 -4.26 -32.41
C HIS A 59 -21.66 -2.88 -32.17
N LEU A 60 -22.21 -1.82 -32.76
CA LEU A 60 -21.75 -0.46 -32.54
C LEU A 60 -21.92 -0.03 -31.09
N ILE A 61 -23.08 -0.33 -30.47
CA ILE A 61 -23.31 -0.08 -29.04
C ILE A 61 -22.29 -0.85 -28.19
N TYR A 62 -22.05 -2.12 -28.50
CA TYR A 62 -21.02 -2.92 -27.80
C TYR A 62 -19.65 -2.25 -27.84
N LEU A 63 -19.22 -1.76 -29.01
CA LEU A 63 -17.93 -1.08 -29.16
C LEU A 63 -17.82 0.20 -28.34
N ILE A 64 -18.89 1.02 -28.37
CA ILE A 64 -18.94 2.27 -27.60
C ILE A 64 -18.83 1.95 -26.10
N VAL A 65 -19.65 1.01 -25.62
CA VAL A 65 -19.66 0.62 -24.21
C VAL A 65 -18.29 0.05 -23.79
N HIS A 66 -17.74 -0.87 -24.61
CA HIS A 66 -16.43 -1.48 -24.31
C HIS A 66 -15.30 -0.44 -24.28
N SER A 67 -15.23 0.44 -25.27
CA SER A 67 -14.24 1.52 -25.32
C SER A 67 -14.36 2.48 -24.12
N THR A 68 -15.60 2.85 -23.77
CA THR A 68 -15.87 3.71 -22.61
C THR A 68 -15.45 3.04 -21.30
N MET A 69 -15.73 1.74 -21.15
CA MET A 69 -15.31 0.98 -19.97
C MET A 69 -13.78 0.90 -19.86
N GLU A 70 -13.08 0.56 -20.92
CA GLU A 70 -11.60 0.52 -20.94
C GLU A 70 -10.99 1.90 -20.58
N TYR A 71 -11.54 2.97 -21.16
CA TYR A 71 -11.13 4.33 -20.84
C TYR A 71 -11.35 4.64 -19.34
N ASN A 72 -12.53 4.37 -18.80
CA ASN A 72 -12.83 4.63 -17.39
C ASN A 72 -11.93 3.80 -16.45
N ILE A 73 -11.67 2.54 -16.77
CA ILE A 73 -10.75 1.69 -16.01
C ILE A 73 -9.33 2.29 -16.03
N SER A 74 -8.87 2.78 -17.16
CA SER A 74 -7.54 3.38 -17.28
C SER A 74 -7.43 4.68 -16.45
N VAL A 75 -8.49 5.52 -16.47
CA VAL A 75 -8.56 6.74 -15.68
C VAL A 75 -8.56 6.42 -14.18
N LEU A 76 -9.38 5.45 -13.75
CA LEU A 76 -9.43 5.04 -12.34
C LEU A 76 -8.10 4.47 -11.85
N LYS A 77 -7.41 3.66 -12.67
CA LYS A 77 -6.07 3.17 -12.34
C LYS A 77 -5.08 4.30 -12.15
N LYS A 78 -5.07 5.26 -13.09
CA LYS A 78 -4.20 6.42 -12.99
C LYS A 78 -4.49 7.27 -11.76
N GLN A 79 -5.76 7.54 -11.48
CA GLN A 79 -6.16 8.27 -10.27
C GLN A 79 -5.72 7.56 -8.99
N LYS A 80 -5.83 6.22 -8.95
CA LYS A 80 -5.33 5.43 -7.82
C LYS A 80 -3.82 5.59 -7.66
N GLU A 81 -3.04 5.45 -8.73
CA GLU A 81 -1.58 5.62 -8.71
C GLU A 81 -1.19 7.03 -8.23
N ASP A 82 -1.85 8.06 -8.76
CA ASP A 82 -1.59 9.46 -8.37
C ASP A 82 -1.93 9.70 -6.87
N ASN A 83 -3.01 9.10 -6.37
CA ASN A 83 -3.40 9.17 -4.96
C ASN A 83 -2.40 8.43 -4.06
N ASP A 84 -1.92 7.25 -4.47
CA ASP A 84 -0.92 6.48 -3.72
C ASP A 84 0.41 7.26 -3.62
N ILE A 85 0.85 7.89 -4.71
CA ILE A 85 2.03 8.76 -4.74
C ILE A 85 1.83 9.98 -3.83
N PHE A 86 0.68 10.63 -3.91
CA PHE A 86 0.36 11.79 -3.07
C PHE A 86 0.38 11.43 -1.59
N LEU A 87 -0.26 10.32 -1.21
CA LEU A 87 -0.27 9.83 0.16
C LEU A 87 1.16 9.56 0.67
N ASP A 88 1.97 8.87 -0.13
CA ASP A 88 3.37 8.58 0.22
C ASP A 88 4.18 9.87 0.45
N GLN A 89 4.06 10.85 -0.44
CA GLN A 89 4.75 12.14 -0.31
C GLN A 89 4.30 12.91 0.94
N VAL A 90 3.00 12.95 1.21
CA VAL A 90 2.47 13.62 2.41
C VAL A 90 2.97 12.94 3.67
N MET A 91 2.87 11.60 3.75
CA MET A 91 3.32 10.83 4.90
C MET A 91 4.82 11.01 5.15
N LYS A 92 5.65 10.92 4.11
CA LYS A 92 7.11 11.16 4.21
C LYS A 92 7.45 12.58 4.64
N THR A 93 6.69 13.57 4.18
CA THR A 93 6.88 14.96 4.59
C THR A 93 6.59 15.13 6.09
N PHE A 94 5.50 14.55 6.59
CA PHE A 94 5.20 14.55 8.03
C PHE A 94 6.29 13.86 8.85
N VAL A 95 6.78 12.73 8.39
CA VAL A 95 7.84 11.97 9.08
C VAL A 95 9.15 12.76 9.10
N ASN A 96 9.53 13.37 8.00
CA ASN A 96 10.71 14.24 7.98
C ASN A 96 10.58 15.39 9.00
N PHE A 97 9.36 15.89 9.20
CA PHE A 97 9.11 16.91 10.22
C PHE A 97 9.22 16.32 11.64
N ILE A 98 8.75 15.10 11.89
CA ILE A 98 8.92 14.38 13.17
C ILE A 98 10.39 14.11 13.44
N ASP A 99 11.08 13.50 12.48
CA ASP A 99 12.51 13.16 12.58
C ASP A 99 13.40 14.40 12.75
N SER A 100 12.97 15.59 12.26
CA SER A 100 13.71 16.84 12.47
C SER A 100 13.67 17.34 13.91
N LYS A 101 12.72 16.91 14.72
CA LYS A 101 12.64 17.22 16.14
C LYS A 101 13.52 16.35 17.01
N ASP A 102 13.79 15.12 16.59
CA ASP A 102 14.57 14.11 17.31
C ASP A 102 15.92 13.93 16.58
N GLU A 103 16.96 14.61 17.05
CA GLU A 103 18.29 14.60 16.42
C GLU A 103 18.91 13.19 16.32
N TYR A 104 18.39 12.23 17.10
CA TYR A 104 18.89 10.87 17.16
C TYR A 104 18.19 9.90 16.22
N THR A 105 17.09 10.32 15.57
CA THR A 105 16.24 9.42 14.78
C THR A 105 16.24 9.71 13.28
N LYS A 106 17.23 10.44 12.76
CA LYS A 106 17.27 10.74 11.32
C LYS A 106 17.13 9.47 10.48
N GLY A 107 16.06 9.40 9.69
CA GLY A 107 15.74 8.28 8.82
C GLY A 107 15.28 7.00 9.54
N HIS A 108 15.17 7.00 10.86
CA HIS A 108 14.66 5.87 11.65
C HIS A 108 13.27 5.45 11.23
N SER A 109 12.34 6.38 11.19
CA SER A 109 10.94 6.09 10.83
C SER A 109 10.83 5.44 9.45
N ASN A 110 11.65 5.88 8.48
CA ASN A 110 11.67 5.26 7.14
C ASN A 110 12.23 3.83 7.18
N ARG A 111 13.30 3.57 7.96
CA ARG A 111 13.85 2.22 8.13
C ARG A 111 12.86 1.29 8.81
N VAL A 112 12.21 1.74 9.89
CA VAL A 112 11.15 0.96 10.58
C VAL A 112 9.99 0.66 9.65
N ALA A 113 9.58 1.59 8.78
CA ALA A 113 8.56 1.37 7.75
C ALA A 113 8.92 0.21 6.81
N ILE A 114 10.14 0.25 6.25
CA ILE A 114 10.65 -0.76 5.32
C ILE A 114 10.74 -2.13 6.00
N TYR A 115 11.23 -2.18 7.23
CA TYR A 115 11.34 -3.45 7.97
C TYR A 115 9.98 -4.00 8.38
N SER A 116 9.02 -3.14 8.75
CA SER A 116 7.64 -3.55 9.07
C SER A 116 6.93 -4.14 7.85
N GLN A 117 7.12 -3.55 6.67
CA GLN A 117 6.61 -4.07 5.41
C GLN A 117 7.24 -5.42 5.06
N ALA A 118 8.56 -5.54 5.21
CA ALA A 118 9.28 -6.78 4.95
C ALA A 118 8.84 -7.91 5.89
N LEU A 119 8.64 -7.62 7.17
CA LEU A 119 8.07 -8.55 8.14
C LEU A 119 6.66 -9.00 7.75
N ALA A 120 5.79 -8.06 7.39
CA ALA A 120 4.44 -8.38 6.93
C ALA A 120 4.46 -9.31 5.70
N LYS A 121 5.37 -9.07 4.77
CA LYS A 121 5.59 -9.94 3.60
C LYS A 121 6.11 -11.33 4.00
N GLN A 122 7.09 -11.40 4.89
CA GLN A 122 7.66 -12.65 5.39
C GLN A 122 6.62 -13.50 6.14
N LEU A 123 5.69 -12.85 6.83
CA LEU A 123 4.56 -13.49 7.52
C LEU A 123 3.43 -13.91 6.57
N GLY A 124 3.53 -13.65 5.25
CA GLY A 124 2.53 -14.02 4.26
C GLY A 124 1.25 -13.17 4.31
N LEU A 125 1.30 -11.97 4.87
CA LEU A 125 0.13 -11.09 4.93
C LEU A 125 -0.25 -10.56 3.53
N PRO A 126 -1.54 -10.21 3.29
CA PRO A 126 -1.99 -9.70 2.00
C PRO A 126 -1.21 -8.45 1.54
N PRO A 127 -1.02 -8.21 0.23
CA PRO A 127 -0.26 -7.07 -0.29
C PRO A 127 -0.73 -5.71 0.24
N GLU A 128 -2.03 -5.52 0.40
CA GLU A 128 -2.60 -4.31 1.00
C GLU A 128 -2.14 -4.14 2.46
N THR A 129 -2.18 -5.22 3.25
CA THR A 129 -1.69 -5.20 4.64
C THR A 129 -0.20 -4.92 4.70
N GLN A 130 0.59 -5.46 3.78
CA GLN A 130 2.02 -5.17 3.68
C GLN A 130 2.27 -3.67 3.43
N GLN A 131 1.50 -3.05 2.53
CA GLN A 131 1.60 -1.61 2.27
C GLN A 131 1.14 -0.78 3.48
N ASN A 132 0.06 -1.20 4.14
CA ASN A 132 -0.41 -0.55 5.37
C ASN A 132 0.66 -0.61 6.46
N MET A 133 1.38 -1.72 6.62
CA MET A 133 2.46 -1.86 7.59
C MET A 133 3.64 -0.92 7.31
N TYR A 134 3.91 -0.58 6.05
CA TYR A 134 4.87 0.47 5.71
C TYR A 134 4.46 1.82 6.31
N TYR A 135 3.22 2.27 6.08
CA TYR A 135 2.74 3.54 6.61
C TYR A 135 2.60 3.54 8.13
N ILE A 136 2.24 2.41 8.72
CA ILE A 136 2.17 2.24 10.17
C ILE A 136 3.56 2.39 10.80
N GLY A 137 4.56 1.71 10.25
CA GLY A 137 5.95 1.83 10.70
C GLY A 137 6.49 3.25 10.52
N LEU A 138 6.09 3.93 9.43
CA LEU A 138 6.47 5.31 9.15
C LEU A 138 5.96 6.29 10.21
N MET A 139 4.75 6.07 10.73
CA MET A 139 4.03 6.98 11.62
C MET A 139 4.03 6.55 13.10
N HIS A 140 4.69 5.43 13.46
CA HIS A 140 4.58 4.85 14.80
C HIS A 140 4.91 5.84 15.92
N ASP A 141 5.85 6.72 15.68
CA ASP A 141 6.40 7.70 16.63
C ASP A 141 5.78 9.10 16.50
N ILE A 142 4.65 9.29 15.78
CA ILE A 142 4.02 10.61 15.55
C ILE A 142 3.77 11.39 16.85
N GLY A 143 3.55 10.71 17.95
CA GLY A 143 3.31 11.34 19.25
C GLY A 143 4.53 12.06 19.83
N LYS A 144 5.73 11.83 19.34
CA LYS A 144 6.94 12.59 19.71
C LYS A 144 6.80 14.08 19.41
N LEU A 145 5.91 14.46 18.48
CA LEU A 145 5.57 15.86 18.22
C LEU A 145 5.09 16.62 19.47
N THR A 146 4.54 15.91 20.44
CA THR A 146 3.97 16.49 21.67
C THR A 146 4.98 16.50 22.83
N ILE A 147 6.14 15.90 22.65
CA ILE A 147 7.17 15.83 23.69
C ILE A 147 8.01 17.12 23.66
N PRO A 148 8.28 17.76 24.81
CA PRO A 148 9.19 18.90 24.89
C PRO A 148 10.60 18.54 24.36
N GLN A 149 11.17 19.43 23.57
CA GLN A 149 12.42 19.16 22.85
C GLN A 149 13.63 19.01 23.79
N ASP A 150 13.63 19.72 24.90
CA ASP A 150 14.64 19.62 25.96
C ASP A 150 14.65 18.26 26.65
N ILE A 151 13.50 17.60 26.74
CA ILE A 151 13.39 16.23 27.26
C ILE A 151 13.74 15.22 26.14
N LEU A 152 13.23 15.42 24.94
CA LEU A 152 13.42 14.50 23.82
C LEU A 152 14.91 14.37 23.42
N ASN A 153 15.63 15.51 23.36
CA ASN A 153 17.03 15.59 22.94
C ASN A 153 18.03 15.64 24.13
N LYS A 154 17.58 15.30 25.33
CA LYS A 154 18.44 15.29 26.52
C LYS A 154 19.55 14.26 26.38
N THR A 155 20.80 14.70 26.55
CA THR A 155 22.01 13.85 26.44
C THR A 155 22.40 13.17 27.76
N SER A 156 21.91 13.69 28.89
CA SER A 156 22.09 13.08 30.18
C SER A 156 21.00 12.07 30.54
N HIS A 157 21.16 11.32 31.63
CA HIS A 157 20.16 10.40 32.10
C HIS A 157 18.82 11.09 32.36
N LEU A 158 17.73 10.47 31.81
CA LEU A 158 16.38 10.93 32.10
C LEU A 158 15.95 10.59 33.51
N SER A 159 15.32 11.54 34.21
CA SER A 159 14.65 11.27 35.48
C SER A 159 13.41 10.38 35.29
N SER A 160 12.89 9.85 36.39
CA SER A 160 11.65 9.02 36.33
C SER A 160 10.46 9.81 35.77
N ASP A 161 10.38 11.11 36.02
CA ASP A 161 9.28 11.93 35.51
C ASP A 161 9.47 12.29 34.05
N GLU A 162 10.67 12.57 33.59
CA GLU A 162 10.98 12.73 32.15
C GLU A 162 10.70 11.45 31.37
N TRP A 163 11.01 10.27 31.93
CA TRP A 163 10.65 9.00 31.34
C TRP A 163 9.13 8.82 31.20
N LYS A 164 8.34 9.27 32.18
CA LYS A 164 6.86 9.27 32.06
C LYS A 164 6.41 10.14 30.89
N VAL A 165 7.02 11.33 30.74
CA VAL A 165 6.71 12.24 29.62
C VAL A 165 7.04 11.58 28.28
N ILE A 166 8.22 10.96 28.13
CA ILE A 166 8.60 10.25 26.91
C ILE A 166 7.57 9.15 26.57
N LYS A 167 7.18 8.32 27.54
CA LYS A 167 6.20 7.24 27.34
C LYS A 167 4.84 7.74 26.87
N MET A 168 4.48 8.99 27.17
CA MET A 168 3.21 9.57 26.71
C MET A 168 3.12 9.71 25.19
N HIS A 169 4.23 9.61 24.43
CA HIS A 169 4.15 9.73 22.96
C HIS A 169 3.19 8.71 22.35
N THR A 170 3.08 7.51 22.88
CA THR A 170 2.15 6.47 22.38
C THR A 170 0.69 6.90 22.52
N GLN A 171 0.30 7.35 23.71
CA GLN A 171 -1.06 7.83 23.97
C GLN A 171 -1.37 9.12 23.22
N ASN A 172 -0.42 10.05 23.20
CA ASN A 172 -0.58 11.32 22.50
C ASN A 172 -0.65 11.11 20.99
N GLY A 173 0.16 10.20 20.43
CA GLY A 173 0.10 9.80 19.03
C GLY A 173 -1.26 9.21 18.68
N ALA A 174 -1.79 8.31 19.49
CA ALA A 174 -3.13 7.75 19.30
C ALA A 174 -4.24 8.83 19.38
N LYS A 175 -4.08 9.86 20.22
CA LYS A 175 -5.00 11.02 20.28
C LYS A 175 -4.91 11.89 19.03
N LEU A 176 -3.72 12.15 18.50
CA LEU A 176 -3.52 12.88 17.24
C LEU A 176 -4.22 12.17 16.07
N LEU A 177 -4.20 10.84 16.07
CA LEU A 177 -4.78 10.00 15.04
C LEU A 177 -6.27 9.64 15.25
N LYS A 178 -6.96 10.27 16.21
CA LYS A 178 -8.35 9.88 16.57
C LYS A 178 -9.34 9.92 15.40
N ASN A 179 -9.14 10.84 14.44
CA ASN A 179 -10.00 11.04 13.28
C ASN A 179 -9.40 10.44 11.99
N PHE A 180 -8.25 9.75 12.09
CA PHE A 180 -7.59 9.14 10.95
C PHE A 180 -8.13 7.72 10.74
N THR A 181 -8.94 7.53 9.70
CA THR A 181 -9.68 6.27 9.45
C THR A 181 -9.16 5.48 8.24
N ILE A 182 -8.25 6.08 7.44
CA ILE A 182 -7.76 5.47 6.19
C ILE A 182 -6.92 4.21 6.46
N LEU A 183 -6.19 4.18 7.58
CA LEU A 183 -5.38 3.03 8.03
C LEU A 183 -5.91 2.54 9.39
N PRO A 184 -6.84 1.61 9.42
CA PRO A 184 -7.55 1.22 10.66
C PRO A 184 -6.62 0.81 11.82
N SER A 185 -5.55 0.05 11.53
CA SER A 185 -4.62 -0.45 12.55
C SER A 185 -3.52 0.56 12.96
N LEU A 186 -3.46 1.76 12.34
CA LEU A 186 -2.41 2.74 12.64
C LEU A 186 -2.49 3.23 14.08
N LYS A 187 -3.69 3.65 14.52
CA LYS A 187 -3.91 4.16 15.88
C LYS A 187 -3.52 3.13 16.94
N GLU A 188 -3.87 1.86 16.72
CA GLU A 188 -3.55 0.76 17.64
C GLU A 188 -2.05 0.49 17.66
N ALA A 189 -1.41 0.45 16.50
CA ALA A 189 0.03 0.25 16.42
C ALA A 189 0.80 1.37 17.14
N VAL A 190 0.42 2.64 16.92
CA VAL A 190 1.01 3.79 17.61
C VAL A 190 0.81 3.71 19.12
N LEU A 191 -0.35 3.24 19.58
CA LEU A 191 -0.65 3.14 21.00
C LEU A 191 0.12 2.00 21.69
N TYR A 192 0.31 0.87 21.01
CA TYR A 192 0.75 -0.38 21.64
C TYR A 192 2.13 -0.89 21.19
N HIS A 193 2.88 -0.20 20.33
CA HIS A 193 4.18 -0.69 19.81
C HIS A 193 5.26 -0.85 20.88
N HIS A 194 5.08 -0.31 22.07
CA HIS A 194 5.95 -0.52 23.21
C HIS A 194 5.38 -1.52 24.23
N GLU A 195 4.26 -2.18 23.91
CA GLU A 195 3.86 -3.35 24.65
C GLU A 195 4.83 -4.50 24.40
N ARG A 196 4.97 -5.36 25.37
CA ARG A 196 5.84 -6.53 25.33
C ARG A 196 5.02 -7.79 25.36
N TYR A 197 5.44 -8.79 24.62
CA TYR A 197 4.71 -10.06 24.52
C TYR A 197 4.52 -10.73 25.90
N ASP A 198 5.44 -10.50 26.85
CA ASP A 198 5.36 -10.99 28.22
C ASP A 198 4.46 -10.15 29.15
N GLY A 199 3.89 -9.02 28.69
CA GLY A 199 3.04 -8.12 29.45
C GLY A 199 3.81 -7.13 30.34
N LEU A 200 5.12 -7.03 30.20
CA LEU A 200 5.97 -6.10 30.96
C LEU A 200 6.23 -4.78 30.21
N GLY A 201 5.44 -4.51 29.17
CA GLY A 201 5.50 -3.28 28.38
C GLY A 201 4.76 -2.10 28.99
N TYR A 202 4.46 -1.12 28.16
CA TYR A 202 3.60 0.02 28.46
C TYR A 202 2.79 0.38 27.22
N VAL A 203 1.59 0.86 27.27
CA VAL A 203 0.91 1.68 28.29
C VAL A 203 -0.05 0.83 29.19
N TYR A 204 -0.63 -0.24 28.64
CA TYR A 204 -1.70 -1.00 29.28
C TYR A 204 -1.26 -2.38 29.75
N GLN A 205 -0.01 -2.76 29.52
CA GLN A 205 0.56 -4.06 29.89
C GLN A 205 -0.20 -5.24 29.25
N LEU A 206 -0.59 -5.05 27.98
CA LEU A 206 -1.17 -6.13 27.16
C LEU A 206 -0.17 -7.26 26.98
N LYS A 207 -0.67 -8.50 26.88
CA LYS A 207 0.16 -9.70 26.81
C LYS A 207 -0.22 -10.58 25.63
N GLY A 208 0.79 -11.18 25.00
CA GLY A 208 0.58 -12.17 23.93
C GLY A 208 -0.24 -11.59 22.77
N ASP A 209 -1.28 -12.31 22.39
CA ASP A 209 -2.13 -11.98 21.26
C ASP A 209 -3.15 -10.87 21.53
N ASP A 210 -3.29 -10.42 22.80
CA ASP A 210 -4.05 -9.22 23.13
C ASP A 210 -3.39 -7.95 22.55
N ILE A 211 -2.08 -8.02 22.25
CA ILE A 211 -1.38 -6.95 21.56
C ILE A 211 -1.71 -7.05 20.06
N PRO A 212 -2.24 -5.98 19.43
CA PRO A 212 -2.53 -5.98 18.00
C PRO A 212 -1.32 -6.41 17.15
N LEU A 213 -1.54 -7.22 16.12
CA LEU A 213 -0.47 -7.75 15.26
C LEU A 213 0.41 -6.63 14.68
N SER A 214 -0.19 -5.52 14.27
CA SER A 214 0.53 -4.35 13.75
C SER A 214 1.51 -3.76 14.77
N ALA A 215 1.11 -3.69 16.04
CA ALA A 215 1.97 -3.22 17.12
C ALA A 215 3.13 -4.19 17.39
N ARG A 216 2.85 -5.51 17.39
CA ARG A 216 3.89 -6.55 17.55
C ARG A 216 4.93 -6.52 16.42
N ILE A 217 4.50 -6.27 15.17
CA ILE A 217 5.40 -6.13 14.00
C ILE A 217 6.27 -4.89 14.17
N VAL A 218 5.68 -3.73 14.50
CA VAL A 218 6.42 -2.49 14.70
C VAL A 218 7.41 -2.62 15.85
N CYS A 219 7.03 -3.24 16.97
CA CYS A 219 7.91 -3.49 18.12
C CYS A 219 9.22 -4.20 17.72
N VAL A 220 9.12 -5.24 16.87
CA VAL A 220 10.30 -5.97 16.38
C VAL A 220 11.10 -5.12 15.39
N ALA A 221 10.43 -4.41 14.46
CA ALA A 221 11.07 -3.57 13.45
C ALA A 221 11.83 -2.39 14.08
N ASP A 222 11.23 -1.69 15.05
CA ASP A 222 11.82 -0.59 15.80
C ASP A 222 13.04 -1.06 16.62
N SER A 223 12.87 -2.15 17.38
CA SER A 223 13.96 -2.73 18.16
C SER A 223 15.12 -3.19 17.28
N PHE A 224 14.80 -3.78 16.11
CA PHE A 224 15.81 -4.15 15.14
C PHE A 224 16.56 -2.92 14.61
N ASP A 225 15.86 -1.85 14.20
CA ASP A 225 16.51 -0.62 13.77
C ASP A 225 17.38 -0.03 14.86
N ALA A 226 16.89 -0.01 16.08
CA ALA A 226 17.67 0.46 17.23
C ALA A 226 18.98 -0.31 17.42
N MET A 227 19.03 -1.61 17.12
CA MET A 227 20.24 -2.43 17.21
C MET A 227 21.12 -2.31 15.96
N ASN A 228 20.54 -2.10 14.79
CA ASN A 228 21.20 -2.07 13.49
C ASN A 228 21.72 -0.68 13.09
N SER A 229 21.43 0.37 13.84
CA SER A 229 21.80 1.77 13.56
C SER A 229 22.89 2.27 14.51
N TYR A 230 23.69 3.24 14.04
CA TYR A 230 24.60 4.00 14.89
C TYR A 230 23.80 4.94 15.80
N ARG A 231 24.11 4.95 17.07
CA ARG A 231 23.59 5.93 18.03
C ARG A 231 24.75 6.67 18.68
N CYS A 232 24.57 7.92 19.08
CA CYS A 232 25.62 8.75 19.63
C CYS A 232 26.39 8.13 20.83
N TYR A 233 25.72 7.21 21.55
CA TYR A 233 26.28 6.52 22.71
C TYR A 233 26.60 5.04 22.46
N ARG A 234 26.41 4.51 21.22
CA ARG A 234 26.61 3.08 20.94
C ARG A 234 26.82 2.79 19.44
N LEU A 235 27.83 1.96 19.16
CA LEU A 235 28.03 1.41 17.82
C LEU A 235 26.92 0.42 17.45
N LYS A 236 26.71 0.28 16.15
CA LYS A 236 25.84 -0.74 15.55
C LYS A 236 26.27 -2.14 16.03
N TYR A 237 25.31 -3.00 16.36
CA TYR A 237 25.62 -4.39 16.69
C TYR A 237 25.98 -5.19 15.43
N SER A 238 26.80 -6.23 15.61
CA SER A 238 27.00 -7.24 14.55
C SER A 238 25.71 -8.02 14.31
N LYS A 239 25.56 -8.56 13.09
CA LYS A 239 24.41 -9.37 12.74
C LYS A 239 24.18 -10.53 13.69
N ASP A 240 25.26 -11.23 14.04
CA ASP A 240 25.18 -12.37 14.97
C ASP A 240 24.66 -11.95 16.35
N ARG A 241 25.13 -10.81 16.85
CA ARG A 241 24.63 -10.24 18.11
C ARG A 241 23.15 -9.84 18.04
N ILE A 242 22.70 -9.27 16.92
CA ILE A 242 21.29 -8.93 16.71
C ILE A 242 20.45 -10.21 16.70
N ILE A 243 20.87 -11.24 15.98
CA ILE A 243 20.18 -12.54 15.93
C ILE A 243 20.07 -13.15 17.34
N GLN A 244 21.17 -13.17 18.11
CA GLN A 244 21.17 -13.65 19.49
C GLN A 244 20.20 -12.87 20.39
N GLU A 245 20.13 -11.54 20.24
CA GLU A 245 19.25 -10.71 21.03
C GLU A 245 17.77 -10.92 20.67
N LEU A 246 17.45 -11.04 19.37
CA LEU A 246 16.11 -11.37 18.91
C LEU A 246 15.63 -12.73 19.44
N ASP A 247 16.51 -13.73 19.39
CA ASP A 247 16.21 -15.07 19.90
C ASP A 247 16.03 -15.07 21.43
N ARG A 248 16.93 -14.42 22.17
CA ARG A 248 16.88 -14.29 23.63
C ARG A 248 15.61 -13.61 24.14
N CYS A 249 15.10 -12.63 23.38
CA CYS A 249 13.92 -11.81 23.69
C CYS A 249 12.62 -12.40 23.10
N SER A 250 12.70 -13.47 22.31
CA SER A 250 11.55 -14.20 21.78
C SER A 250 10.69 -14.77 22.91
N GLY A 251 9.37 -14.57 22.84
CA GLY A 251 8.41 -14.93 23.89
C GLY A 251 8.46 -14.02 25.12
N LYS A 252 9.35 -13.02 25.15
CA LYS A 252 9.49 -12.01 26.21
C LYS A 252 9.07 -10.64 25.66
N GLN A 253 10.03 -9.91 25.12
CA GLN A 253 9.75 -8.63 24.48
C GLN A 253 9.01 -8.83 23.14
N PHE A 254 9.41 -9.83 22.36
CA PHE A 254 8.95 -10.03 21.01
C PHE A 254 8.01 -11.24 20.88
N ASP A 255 7.05 -11.10 19.98
CA ASP A 255 6.28 -12.23 19.48
C ASP A 255 7.23 -13.25 18.83
N PRO A 256 7.17 -14.55 19.22
CA PRO A 256 8.09 -15.57 18.73
C PRO A 256 8.05 -15.74 17.21
N LEU A 257 6.89 -15.64 16.58
CA LEU A 257 6.74 -15.78 15.13
C LEU A 257 7.38 -14.61 14.39
N ILE A 258 7.19 -13.41 14.90
CA ILE A 258 7.73 -12.19 14.28
C ILE A 258 9.24 -12.09 14.50
N ALA A 259 9.73 -12.44 15.69
CA ALA A 259 11.16 -12.51 15.97
C ALA A 259 11.88 -13.51 15.03
N LYS A 260 11.30 -14.70 14.85
CA LYS A 260 11.80 -15.70 13.91
C LYS A 260 11.81 -15.18 12.47
N ALA A 261 10.73 -14.52 12.04
CA ALA A 261 10.64 -13.93 10.70
C ALA A 261 11.75 -12.88 10.47
N MET A 262 12.05 -12.03 11.47
CA MET A 262 13.15 -11.05 11.37
C MET A 262 14.50 -11.74 11.28
N ILE A 263 14.75 -12.79 12.07
CA ILE A 263 15.98 -13.57 12.02
C ILE A 263 16.18 -14.18 10.63
N GLU A 264 15.12 -14.69 10.02
CA GLU A 264 15.17 -15.25 8.66
C GLU A 264 15.49 -14.17 7.62
N LEU A 265 14.89 -12.97 7.71
CA LEU A 265 15.18 -11.82 6.83
C LEU A 265 16.64 -11.35 6.94
N ILE A 266 17.23 -11.45 8.12
CA ILE A 266 18.65 -11.13 8.33
C ILE A 266 19.54 -12.21 7.69
N LYS A 267 19.24 -13.49 7.96
CA LYS A 267 20.06 -14.64 7.51
C LYS A 267 20.06 -14.81 5.98
N ASN A 268 18.93 -14.57 5.32
CA ASN A 268 18.80 -14.71 3.87
C ASN A 268 19.29 -13.47 3.08
N GLY A 269 19.79 -12.43 3.76
CA GLY A 269 20.32 -11.23 3.13
C GLY A 269 19.28 -10.23 2.62
N THR A 270 17.98 -10.45 2.89
CA THR A 270 16.91 -9.52 2.47
C THR A 270 17.12 -8.15 3.08
N ILE A 271 17.48 -8.06 4.36
CA ILE A 271 17.74 -6.78 5.04
C ILE A 271 18.88 -6.00 4.36
N ASP A 272 19.96 -6.67 3.96
CA ASP A 272 21.07 -6.00 3.29
C ASP A 272 20.66 -5.44 1.92
N SER A 273 19.87 -6.21 1.19
CA SER A 273 19.33 -5.79 -0.11
C SER A 273 18.40 -4.59 0.04
N LEU A 274 17.53 -4.58 1.05
CA LEU A 274 16.64 -3.45 1.34
C LEU A 274 17.43 -2.19 1.72
N ASN A 275 18.46 -2.33 2.56
CA ASN A 275 19.30 -1.20 2.96
C ASN A 275 20.07 -0.62 1.77
N ALA A 276 20.60 -1.47 0.89
CA ALA A 276 21.29 -1.02 -0.32
C ALA A 276 20.36 -0.31 -1.31
N GLN A 277 19.15 -0.83 -1.53
CA GLN A 277 18.16 -0.26 -2.44
C GLN A 277 17.64 1.11 -1.99
N ASN A 278 17.54 1.33 -0.70
CA ASN A 278 16.98 2.54 -0.11
C ASN A 278 18.04 3.52 0.41
N ASN A 279 19.32 3.25 0.20
CA ASN A 279 20.45 4.05 0.71
C ASN A 279 20.40 4.25 2.25
N LEU A 280 20.10 3.19 3.00
CA LEU A 280 19.88 3.19 4.45
C LEU A 280 21.14 2.85 5.25
#